data_094fa563ec487698a56343e9cf2d4b7e
#
_entry.id   094fa563ec487698a56343e9cf2d4b7e
#
_cell.length_a   1.000
_cell.length_b   1.000
_cell.length_c   1.000
_cell.angle_alpha   90.00
_cell.angle_beta   90.00
_cell.angle_gamma   90.00
#
_symmetry.space_group_name_H-M   'P 1'
#
loop_
_entity.id
_entity.type
_entity.pdbx_description
1 polymer ?
#
loop_
_entity_poly.entity_id
_entity_poly.type
_entity_poly.pdbx_seq_one_letter_code
_entity_poly.pdbx_strand_id
1 'polypeptide(L)'
;MKRLSLFVCLITSLSAYHLSAQNNSWKFRNNRNGIQVFTRKDSTSDVLEIKFRTEVKASLNAVVAMACDIPNLKNWGYRLKESYQVKEVSETEGYLYMYSDFPFPFSDRDMILHYTMQQNPYTKQVTFVSKSDYNVIPEKDGVVRIKTIESKWTYTPLPNGMVRLEYQLKSDPGGNIPNWLINLAADDGPLKSISNLKEFLPKYENAKVVFLK
;
A
#
# COMPACT_ATOMS: atom_id res chain seq x y z
N MET A 1 0.16 -59.09 59.29
CA MET A 1 0.74 -57.76 58.99
C MET A 1 0.64 -57.52 57.51
N LYS A 2 -0.40 -56.82 57.03
CA LYS A 2 -0.67 -56.51 55.61
C LYS A 2 -0.20 -55.07 55.35
N ARG A 3 0.81 -54.93 54.47
CA ARG A 3 1.28 -53.59 54.04
C ARG A 3 0.37 -53.08 52.90
N LEU A 4 -0.28 -51.96 53.16
CA LEU A 4 -1.10 -51.25 52.18
C LEU A 4 -0.21 -50.26 51.40
N SER A 5 0.04 -50.54 50.14
CA SER A 5 0.75 -49.64 49.25
C SER A 5 -0.18 -48.60 48.68
N LEU A 6 0.04 -47.33 49.04
CA LEU A 6 -0.71 -46.21 48.50
C LEU A 6 -0.08 -45.79 47.17
N PHE A 7 -0.82 -46.01 46.04
CA PHE A 7 -0.43 -45.47 44.74
C PHE A 7 -0.96 -44.04 44.61
N VAL A 8 -0.08 -43.08 44.67
CA VAL A 8 -0.39 -41.66 44.41
C VAL A 8 -0.30 -41.46 42.87
N CYS A 9 -1.47 -41.38 42.20
CA CYS A 9 -1.55 -40.96 40.81
C CYS A 9 -1.35 -39.45 40.71
N LEU A 10 -0.19 -39.03 40.23
CA LEU A 10 0.11 -37.64 39.90
C LEU A 10 -0.54 -37.31 38.54
N ILE A 11 -1.72 -36.70 38.54
CA ILE A 11 -2.34 -36.19 37.32
C ILE A 11 -1.71 -34.85 36.98
N THR A 12 -0.73 -34.88 36.05
CA THR A 12 -0.21 -33.67 35.42
C THR A 12 -1.22 -33.13 34.39
N SER A 13 -1.95 -32.10 34.75
CA SER A 13 -2.84 -31.38 33.85
C SER A 13 -1.94 -30.60 32.84
N LEU A 14 -1.78 -31.14 31.61
CA LEU A 14 -1.26 -30.38 30.49
C LEU A 14 -2.30 -29.31 30.13
N SER A 15 -2.05 -28.09 30.61
CA SER A 15 -2.76 -26.90 30.11
C SER A 15 -2.29 -26.67 28.66
N ALA A 16 -3.10 -27.10 27.70
CA ALA A 16 -2.94 -26.76 26.30
C ALA A 16 -3.17 -25.25 26.13
N TYR A 17 -2.08 -24.50 26.09
CA TYR A 17 -2.13 -23.11 25.64
C TYR A 17 -2.52 -23.11 24.17
N HIS A 18 -3.81 -22.89 23.88
CA HIS A 18 -4.23 -22.53 22.54
C HIS A 18 -3.62 -21.16 22.18
N LEU A 19 -2.46 -21.18 21.54
CA LEU A 19 -2.00 -20.01 20.80
C LEU A 19 -3.06 -19.80 19.69
N SER A 20 -3.99 -18.88 19.91
CA SER A 20 -4.80 -18.34 18.84
C SER A 20 -3.86 -17.63 17.89
N ALA A 21 -3.42 -18.32 16.85
CA ALA A 21 -2.76 -17.70 15.73
C ALA A 21 -3.75 -16.67 15.16
N GLN A 22 -3.53 -15.40 15.50
CA GLN A 22 -4.35 -14.31 15.01
C GLN A 22 -4.25 -14.33 13.49
N ASN A 23 -5.34 -14.68 12.83
CA ASN A 23 -5.39 -14.91 11.38
C ASN A 23 -5.19 -13.57 10.67
N ASN A 24 -3.92 -13.23 10.41
CA ASN A 24 -3.47 -12.00 9.76
C ASN A 24 -3.67 -12.07 8.23
N SER A 25 -4.70 -12.78 7.78
CA SER A 25 -5.01 -12.97 6.38
C SER A 25 -5.78 -11.77 5.80
N TRP A 26 -5.52 -11.49 4.51
CA TRP A 26 -6.29 -10.53 3.75
C TRP A 26 -7.75 -10.95 3.64
N LYS A 27 -8.67 -10.10 4.08
CA LYS A 27 -10.11 -10.27 3.94
C LYS A 27 -10.59 -9.57 2.68
N PHE A 28 -11.26 -10.30 1.80
CA PHE A 28 -11.91 -9.73 0.63
C PHE A 28 -13.00 -8.74 1.08
N ARG A 29 -13.01 -7.54 0.50
CA ARG A 29 -13.97 -6.49 0.84
C ARG A 29 -15.00 -6.30 -0.27
N ASN A 30 -14.55 -6.05 -1.49
CA ASN A 30 -15.43 -5.89 -2.65
C ASN A 30 -14.68 -6.10 -3.97
N ASN A 31 -15.46 -6.21 -5.06
CA ASN A 31 -14.98 -6.15 -6.43
C ASN A 31 -15.91 -5.23 -7.22
N ARG A 32 -15.39 -4.09 -7.66
CA ARG A 32 -16.12 -3.13 -8.49
C ARG A 32 -15.30 -2.81 -9.73
N ASN A 33 -15.91 -2.94 -10.92
CA ASN A 33 -15.26 -2.64 -12.20
C ASN A 33 -13.92 -3.38 -12.42
N GLY A 34 -13.82 -4.64 -11.95
CA GLY A 34 -12.61 -5.44 -12.04
C GLY A 34 -11.50 -5.03 -11.05
N ILE A 35 -11.82 -4.18 -10.07
CA ILE A 35 -10.91 -3.79 -9.00
C ILE A 35 -11.32 -4.56 -7.74
N GLN A 36 -10.49 -5.50 -7.35
CA GLN A 36 -10.65 -6.28 -6.12
C GLN A 36 -10.00 -5.53 -4.96
N VAL A 37 -10.75 -5.30 -3.88
CA VAL A 37 -10.27 -4.64 -2.65
C VAL A 37 -10.24 -5.65 -1.51
N PHE A 38 -9.17 -5.62 -0.75
CA PHE A 38 -8.95 -6.43 0.43
C PHE A 38 -8.50 -5.55 1.58
N THR A 39 -8.83 -5.95 2.80
CA THR A 39 -8.34 -5.30 4.01
C THR A 39 -7.77 -6.32 4.97
N ARG A 40 -6.84 -5.86 5.81
CA ARG A 40 -6.26 -6.64 6.89
C ARG A 40 -6.05 -5.72 8.08
N LYS A 41 -6.35 -6.19 9.29
CA LYS A 41 -5.99 -5.49 10.52
C LYS A 41 -4.55 -5.86 10.88
N ASP A 42 -3.71 -4.87 11.16
CA ASP A 42 -2.38 -5.13 11.69
C ASP A 42 -2.51 -5.80 13.08
N SER A 43 -1.70 -6.82 13.33
CA SER A 43 -1.69 -7.51 14.63
C SER A 43 -1.04 -6.69 15.73
N THR A 44 -0.24 -5.69 15.37
CA THR A 44 0.56 -4.87 16.30
C THR A 44 0.01 -3.45 16.48
N SER A 45 -0.99 -3.05 15.70
CA SER A 45 -1.59 -1.71 15.76
C SER A 45 -3.05 -1.75 15.30
N ASP A 46 -3.80 -0.68 15.58
CA ASP A 46 -5.17 -0.50 15.08
C ASP A 46 -5.25 -0.05 13.62
N VAL A 47 -4.10 0.05 12.94
CA VAL A 47 -4.00 0.49 11.55
C VAL A 47 -4.60 -0.56 10.61
N LEU A 48 -5.50 -0.11 9.74
CA LEU A 48 -6.08 -0.93 8.68
C LEU A 48 -5.14 -0.93 7.47
N GLU A 49 -4.69 -2.11 7.07
CA GLU A 49 -3.99 -2.28 5.80
C GLU A 49 -5.00 -2.50 4.67
N ILE A 50 -4.72 -1.88 3.53
CA ILE A 50 -5.55 -1.96 2.32
C ILE A 50 -4.71 -2.59 1.21
N LYS A 51 -5.31 -3.49 0.45
CA LYS A 51 -4.75 -4.01 -0.79
C LYS A 51 -5.80 -3.93 -1.88
N PHE A 52 -5.40 -3.52 -3.07
CA PHE A 52 -6.23 -3.71 -4.24
C PHE A 52 -5.46 -4.37 -5.38
N ARG A 53 -6.21 -5.02 -6.28
CA ARG A 53 -5.71 -5.71 -7.46
C ARG A 53 -6.61 -5.44 -8.64
N THR A 54 -6.02 -5.15 -9.78
CA THR A 54 -6.71 -5.00 -11.07
C THR A 54 -5.78 -5.39 -12.22
N GLU A 55 -6.31 -5.44 -13.44
CA GLU A 55 -5.53 -5.66 -14.66
C GLU A 55 -5.83 -4.54 -15.66
N VAL A 56 -4.81 -4.14 -16.40
CA VAL A 56 -4.91 -3.11 -17.43
C VAL A 56 -4.29 -3.59 -18.74
N LYS A 57 -4.83 -3.13 -19.86
CA LYS A 57 -4.25 -3.35 -21.19
C LYS A 57 -3.18 -2.29 -21.42
N ALA A 58 -1.92 -2.64 -21.24
CA ALA A 58 -0.78 -1.73 -21.42
C ALA A 58 0.53 -2.52 -21.45
N SER A 59 1.61 -1.90 -21.94
CA SER A 59 2.96 -2.42 -21.74
C SER A 59 3.46 -2.19 -20.31
N LEU A 60 4.37 -3.03 -19.83
CA LEU A 60 5.04 -2.82 -18.55
C LEU A 60 5.76 -1.46 -18.51
N ASN A 61 6.40 -1.05 -19.62
CA ASN A 61 7.04 0.25 -19.74
C ASN A 61 6.05 1.40 -19.51
N ALA A 62 4.87 1.36 -20.11
CA ALA A 62 3.85 2.41 -19.95
C ALA A 62 3.42 2.56 -18.48
N VAL A 63 3.14 1.43 -17.81
CA VAL A 63 2.70 1.44 -16.40
C VAL A 63 3.80 1.94 -15.48
N VAL A 64 5.04 1.48 -15.68
CA VAL A 64 6.17 1.88 -14.84
C VAL A 64 6.56 3.34 -15.11
N ALA A 65 6.60 3.79 -16.36
CA ALA A 65 6.85 5.19 -16.70
C ALA A 65 5.85 6.13 -16.04
N MET A 66 4.56 5.77 -16.08
CA MET A 66 3.52 6.55 -15.40
C MET A 66 3.71 6.59 -13.88
N ALA A 67 4.12 5.49 -13.26
CA ALA A 67 4.39 5.43 -11.83
C ALA A 67 5.64 6.23 -11.43
N CYS A 68 6.62 6.35 -12.33
CA CYS A 68 7.85 7.15 -12.14
C CYS A 68 7.63 8.64 -12.42
N ASP A 69 6.56 9.03 -13.09
CA ASP A 69 6.25 10.43 -13.37
C ASP A 69 5.61 11.10 -12.14
N ILE A 70 6.47 11.32 -11.13
CA ILE A 70 6.07 11.81 -9.82
C ILE A 70 5.27 13.12 -9.88
N PRO A 71 5.62 14.15 -10.69
CA PRO A 71 4.80 15.36 -10.79
C PRO A 71 3.37 15.13 -11.27
N ASN A 72 3.14 14.06 -12.00
CA ASN A 72 1.84 13.69 -12.57
C ASN A 72 1.05 12.67 -11.73
N LEU A 73 1.57 12.19 -10.60
CA LEU A 73 0.81 11.32 -9.68
C LEU A 73 -0.51 11.96 -9.23
N LYS A 74 -0.54 13.29 -9.06
CA LYS A 74 -1.75 14.07 -8.71
C LYS A 74 -2.89 13.95 -9.72
N ASN A 75 -2.60 13.59 -10.98
CA ASN A 75 -3.61 13.49 -12.02
C ASN A 75 -4.43 12.19 -11.94
N TRP A 76 -3.93 11.18 -11.22
CA TRP A 76 -4.64 9.92 -11.05
C TRP A 76 -4.79 9.47 -9.59
N GLY A 77 -3.96 9.94 -8.67
CA GLY A 77 -4.08 9.62 -7.25
C GLY A 77 -5.34 10.22 -6.62
N TYR A 78 -6.10 9.42 -5.89
CA TYR A 78 -7.29 9.87 -5.20
C TYR A 78 -6.98 10.99 -4.20
N ARG A 79 -7.66 12.14 -4.35
CA ARG A 79 -7.51 13.33 -3.51
C ARG A 79 -6.09 13.89 -3.43
N LEU A 80 -5.22 13.50 -4.34
CA LEU A 80 -3.86 14.01 -4.42
C LEU A 80 -3.84 15.34 -5.16
N LYS A 81 -3.42 16.41 -4.49
CA LYS A 81 -3.38 17.79 -5.02
C LYS A 81 -2.02 18.19 -5.55
N GLU A 82 -0.98 17.68 -4.92
CA GLU A 82 0.40 18.02 -5.26
C GLU A 82 1.29 16.78 -5.15
N SER A 83 2.23 16.66 -6.06
CA SER A 83 3.28 15.66 -6.01
C SER A 83 4.53 16.18 -6.72
N TYR A 84 5.69 15.99 -6.13
CA TYR A 84 6.97 16.34 -6.74
C TYR A 84 8.14 15.51 -6.21
N GLN A 85 9.20 15.45 -7.00
CA GLN A 85 10.45 14.82 -6.61
C GLN A 85 11.18 15.73 -5.62
N VAL A 86 11.45 15.23 -4.41
CA VAL A 86 12.23 15.95 -3.39
C VAL A 86 13.72 15.76 -3.64
N LYS A 87 14.12 14.51 -3.93
CA LYS A 87 15.51 14.14 -4.19
C LYS A 87 15.55 12.88 -5.04
N GLU A 88 16.39 12.87 -6.05
CA GLU A 88 16.76 11.67 -6.80
C GLU A 88 18.07 11.13 -6.22
N VAL A 89 18.11 9.83 -5.94
CA VAL A 89 19.30 9.11 -5.46
C VAL A 89 19.88 8.29 -6.62
N SER A 90 19.01 7.65 -7.39
CA SER A 90 19.33 6.91 -8.62
C SER A 90 18.08 6.80 -9.50
N GLU A 91 18.21 6.17 -10.67
CA GLU A 91 17.06 5.87 -11.56
C GLU A 91 15.94 5.05 -10.87
N THR A 92 16.27 4.36 -9.80
CA THR A 92 15.35 3.45 -9.09
C THR A 92 15.16 3.79 -7.62
N GLU A 93 15.70 4.92 -7.14
CA GLU A 93 15.63 5.31 -5.74
C GLU A 93 15.54 6.83 -5.60
N GLY A 94 14.72 7.31 -4.69
CA GLY A 94 14.59 8.73 -4.41
C GLY A 94 13.57 9.04 -3.32
N TYR A 95 13.29 10.33 -3.19
CA TYR A 95 12.32 10.87 -2.24
C TYR A 95 11.27 11.67 -2.98
N LEU A 96 10.02 11.44 -2.65
CA LEU A 96 8.89 12.17 -3.21
C LEU A 96 8.05 12.81 -2.11
N TYR A 97 7.46 13.94 -2.44
CA TYR A 97 6.46 14.63 -1.63
C TYR A 97 5.09 14.44 -2.24
N MET A 98 4.09 14.24 -1.39
CA MET A 98 2.69 14.20 -1.79
C MET A 98 1.85 15.01 -0.80
N TYR A 99 0.85 15.72 -1.33
CA TYR A 99 -0.12 16.49 -0.56
C TYR A 99 -1.53 16.09 -0.97
N SER A 100 -2.34 15.71 0.01
CA SER A 100 -3.71 15.23 -0.19
C SER A 100 -4.71 16.07 0.57
N ASP A 101 -5.81 16.45 -0.08
CA ASP A 101 -6.92 17.11 0.58
C ASP A 101 -7.76 16.12 1.41
N PHE A 102 -8.22 16.62 2.54
CA PHE A 102 -9.16 15.90 3.39
C PHE A 102 -10.48 16.66 3.48
N PRO A 103 -11.64 15.98 3.68
CA PRO A 103 -12.91 16.67 3.79
C PRO A 103 -12.98 17.49 5.08
N PHE A 104 -13.54 18.71 4.97
CA PHE A 104 -13.81 19.52 6.14
C PHE A 104 -14.63 18.72 7.20
N PRO A 105 -14.31 18.82 8.50
CA PRO A 105 -13.43 19.80 9.15
C PRO A 105 -11.97 19.31 9.37
N PHE A 106 -11.53 18.27 8.71
CA PHE A 106 -10.19 17.72 8.89
C PHE A 106 -9.16 18.50 8.09
N SER A 107 -7.98 18.74 8.70
CA SER A 107 -6.83 19.31 7.98
C SER A 107 -6.39 18.41 6.84
N ASP A 108 -5.78 18.99 5.82
CA ASP A 108 -5.11 18.26 4.76
C ASP A 108 -3.90 17.48 5.29
N ARG A 109 -3.41 16.53 4.51
CA ARG A 109 -2.26 15.70 4.85
C ARG A 109 -1.17 15.85 3.83
N ASP A 110 0.07 15.81 4.32
CA ASP A 110 1.22 15.63 3.45
C ASP A 110 2.05 14.41 3.89
N MET A 111 2.90 13.95 2.97
CA MET A 111 3.80 12.85 3.22
C MET A 111 5.07 12.99 2.40
N ILE A 112 6.18 12.53 2.97
CA ILE A 112 7.44 12.38 2.27
C ILE A 112 7.77 10.91 2.31
N LEU A 113 8.04 10.34 1.14
CA LEU A 113 8.29 8.92 0.98
C LEU A 113 9.66 8.70 0.37
N HIS A 114 10.48 7.92 1.04
CA HIS A 114 11.63 7.28 0.42
C HIS A 114 11.14 6.10 -0.39
N TYR A 115 11.47 6.02 -1.68
CA TYR A 115 11.05 4.93 -2.55
C TYR A 115 12.22 4.21 -3.18
N THR A 116 12.01 2.93 -3.45
CA THR A 116 12.92 2.09 -4.25
C THR A 116 12.12 1.26 -5.25
N MET A 117 12.72 1.03 -6.43
CA MET A 117 12.16 0.19 -7.48
C MET A 117 13.10 -0.95 -7.82
N GLN A 118 12.54 -2.11 -8.13
CA GLN A 118 13.31 -3.29 -8.52
C GLN A 118 12.55 -4.10 -9.55
N GLN A 119 13.25 -4.58 -10.59
CA GLN A 119 12.71 -5.58 -11.53
C GLN A 119 13.27 -6.96 -11.22
N ASN A 120 12.40 -7.95 -11.15
CA ASN A 120 12.80 -9.35 -11.10
C ASN A 120 13.29 -9.78 -12.49
N PRO A 121 14.55 -10.25 -12.65
CA PRO A 121 15.13 -10.56 -13.97
C PRO A 121 14.45 -11.75 -14.69
N TYR A 122 13.81 -12.64 -13.95
CA TYR A 122 13.15 -13.82 -14.50
C TYR A 122 11.69 -13.59 -14.84
N THR A 123 10.92 -13.07 -13.88
CA THR A 123 9.47 -12.85 -14.05
C THR A 123 9.13 -11.51 -14.70
N LYS A 124 10.12 -10.63 -14.84
CA LYS A 124 9.99 -9.23 -15.27
C LYS A 124 9.04 -8.39 -14.42
N GLN A 125 8.55 -8.93 -13.30
CA GLN A 125 7.74 -8.20 -12.34
C GLN A 125 8.53 -7.01 -11.79
N VAL A 126 7.90 -5.84 -11.72
CA VAL A 126 8.46 -4.65 -11.08
C VAL A 126 7.79 -4.43 -9.74
N THR A 127 8.60 -4.16 -8.74
CA THR A 127 8.15 -3.78 -7.40
C THR A 127 8.62 -2.36 -7.10
N PHE A 128 7.69 -1.50 -6.67
CA PHE A 128 7.93 -0.16 -6.20
C PHE A 128 7.52 -0.12 -4.72
N VAL A 129 8.48 0.03 -3.82
CA VAL A 129 8.24 0.10 -2.37
C VAL A 129 8.48 1.51 -1.92
N SER A 130 7.63 2.03 -1.05
CA SER A 130 7.89 3.32 -0.41
C SER A 130 7.54 3.30 1.08
N LYS A 131 8.29 4.08 1.83
CA LYS A 131 8.14 4.22 3.28
C LYS A 131 8.30 5.69 3.67
N SER A 132 7.54 6.12 4.69
CA SER A 132 7.67 7.50 5.19
C SER A 132 9.07 7.80 5.70
N ASP A 133 9.60 8.95 5.26
CA ASP A 133 10.77 9.61 5.83
C ASP A 133 10.39 11.07 6.08
N TYR A 134 9.72 11.31 7.19
CA TYR A 134 9.00 12.55 7.47
C TYR A 134 9.89 13.74 7.89
N ASN A 135 11.21 13.54 8.08
CA ASN A 135 12.12 14.57 8.53
C ASN A 135 12.93 15.25 7.39
N VAL A 136 12.72 14.83 6.13
CA VAL A 136 13.52 15.30 4.97
C VAL A 136 13.28 16.77 4.65
N ILE A 137 12.03 17.25 4.81
CA ILE A 137 11.68 18.66 4.66
C ILE A 137 10.78 19.12 5.82
N PRO A 138 10.77 20.42 6.18
CA PRO A 138 9.94 20.95 7.25
C PRO A 138 8.44 20.65 7.08
N GLU A 139 7.74 20.54 8.21
CA GLU A 139 6.28 20.46 8.23
C GLU A 139 5.65 21.79 7.79
N LYS A 140 4.47 21.74 7.19
CA LYS A 140 3.71 22.93 6.77
C LYS A 140 2.63 23.26 7.81
N ASP A 141 2.44 24.54 8.12
CA ASP A 141 1.39 25.00 9.02
C ASP A 141 0.00 24.60 8.52
N GLY A 142 -0.83 24.11 9.42
CA GLY A 142 -2.21 23.70 9.11
C GLY A 142 -2.34 22.37 8.38
N VAL A 143 -1.23 21.69 8.08
CA VAL A 143 -1.18 20.40 7.40
C VAL A 143 -0.65 19.32 8.34
N VAL A 144 -1.30 18.17 8.39
CA VAL A 144 -0.85 17.05 9.23
C VAL A 144 0.11 16.17 8.43
N ARG A 145 1.37 16.07 8.91
CA ARG A 145 2.38 15.18 8.33
C ARG A 145 2.10 13.73 8.71
N ILE A 146 1.87 12.87 7.70
CA ILE A 146 1.76 11.41 7.91
C ILE A 146 3.15 10.84 8.21
N LYS A 147 3.32 10.35 9.45
CA LYS A 147 4.62 9.82 9.93
C LYS A 147 4.74 8.31 9.78
N THR A 148 3.65 7.60 9.59
CA THR A 148 3.63 6.16 9.43
C THR A 148 2.91 5.79 8.14
N ILE A 149 3.69 5.44 7.11
CA ILE A 149 3.18 4.92 5.84
C ILE A 149 4.19 3.94 5.26
N GLU A 150 3.68 2.82 4.80
CA GLU A 150 4.41 1.85 4.00
C GLU A 150 3.52 1.46 2.84
N SER A 151 4.04 1.53 1.62
CA SER A 151 3.29 1.11 0.45
C SER A 151 4.12 0.26 -0.50
N LYS A 152 3.43 -0.57 -1.25
CA LYS A 152 4.04 -1.44 -2.25
C LYS A 152 3.16 -1.55 -3.46
N TRP A 153 3.65 -1.09 -4.61
CA TRP A 153 3.13 -1.45 -5.90
C TRP A 153 3.85 -2.68 -6.45
N THR A 154 3.08 -3.53 -7.12
CA THR A 154 3.62 -4.67 -7.86
C THR A 154 2.99 -4.67 -9.25
N TYR A 155 3.83 -4.61 -10.27
CA TYR A 155 3.45 -4.61 -11.68
C TYR A 155 3.90 -5.93 -12.31
N THR A 156 2.95 -6.83 -12.60
CA THR A 156 3.24 -8.15 -13.15
C THR A 156 2.81 -8.21 -14.61
N PRO A 157 3.74 -8.34 -15.56
CA PRO A 157 3.38 -8.56 -16.95
C PRO A 157 2.62 -9.88 -17.10
N LEU A 158 1.55 -9.85 -17.85
CA LEU A 158 0.69 -10.99 -18.14
C LEU A 158 0.70 -11.26 -19.66
N PRO A 159 0.26 -12.44 -20.11
CA PRO A 159 0.03 -12.70 -21.53
C PRO A 159 -0.91 -11.67 -22.15
N ASN A 160 -0.88 -11.57 -23.51
CA ASN A 160 -1.78 -10.71 -24.31
C ASN A 160 -1.65 -9.20 -24.05
N GLY A 161 -0.49 -8.73 -23.58
CA GLY A 161 -0.24 -7.31 -23.35
C GLY A 161 -1.06 -6.72 -22.20
N MET A 162 -1.35 -7.53 -21.20
CA MET A 162 -1.95 -7.09 -19.95
C MET A 162 -0.87 -6.92 -18.87
N VAL A 163 -1.12 -6.02 -17.93
CA VAL A 163 -0.33 -5.89 -16.70
C VAL A 163 -1.26 -5.96 -15.50
N ARG A 164 -0.94 -6.85 -14.55
CA ARG A 164 -1.60 -6.86 -13.25
C ARG A 164 -0.97 -5.82 -12.35
N LEU A 165 -1.81 -4.96 -11.81
CA LEU A 165 -1.47 -3.96 -10.82
C LEU A 165 -1.93 -4.47 -9.45
N GLU A 166 -1.03 -4.55 -8.50
CA GLU A 166 -1.35 -4.80 -7.10
C GLU A 166 -0.74 -3.69 -6.25
N TYR A 167 -1.53 -3.11 -5.36
CA TYR A 167 -1.09 -2.10 -4.41
C TYR A 167 -1.41 -2.52 -3.00
N GLN A 168 -0.49 -2.33 -2.08
CA GLN A 168 -0.65 -2.54 -0.67
C GLN A 168 -0.27 -1.26 0.06
N LEU A 169 -1.07 -0.87 1.04
CA LEU A 169 -0.88 0.32 1.85
C LEU A 169 -1.13 0.00 3.31
N LYS A 170 -0.16 0.35 4.14
CA LYS A 170 -0.28 0.50 5.58
C LYS A 170 -0.02 1.97 5.90
N SER A 171 -0.99 2.68 6.49
CA SER A 171 -0.85 4.10 6.79
C SER A 171 -1.66 4.47 8.01
N ASP A 172 -1.01 5.19 8.92
CA ASP A 172 -1.70 5.93 9.98
C ASP A 172 -1.83 7.39 9.53
N PRO A 173 -3.02 7.86 9.18
CA PRO A 173 -3.23 9.23 8.71
C PRO A 173 -2.97 10.30 9.78
N GLY A 174 -2.74 9.90 11.02
CA GLY A 174 -2.56 10.79 12.17
C GLY A 174 -3.83 11.53 12.58
N GLY A 175 -3.84 12.01 13.83
CA GLY A 175 -4.98 12.71 14.41
C GLY A 175 -6.21 11.83 14.64
N ASN A 176 -7.31 12.42 15.09
CA ASN A 176 -8.56 11.71 15.35
C ASN A 176 -9.38 11.58 14.06
N ILE A 177 -9.03 10.63 13.20
CA ILE A 177 -9.79 10.34 11.98
C ILE A 177 -10.88 9.33 12.28
N PRO A 178 -12.16 9.67 12.04
CA PRO A 178 -13.27 8.73 12.24
C PRO A 178 -13.19 7.54 11.32
N ASN A 179 -13.62 6.37 11.82
CA ASN A 179 -13.60 5.13 11.05
C ASN A 179 -14.38 5.20 9.71
N TRP A 180 -15.43 6.03 9.62
CA TRP A 180 -16.18 6.20 8.37
C TRP A 180 -15.32 6.82 7.26
N LEU A 181 -14.40 7.75 7.61
CA LEU A 181 -13.52 8.38 6.63
C LEU A 181 -12.41 7.42 6.19
N ILE A 182 -11.87 6.61 7.11
CA ILE A 182 -10.93 5.53 6.78
C ILE A 182 -11.60 4.51 5.84
N ASN A 183 -12.85 4.13 6.14
CA ASN A 183 -13.63 3.21 5.31
C ASN A 183 -13.91 3.79 3.91
N LEU A 184 -14.26 5.07 3.81
CA LEU A 184 -14.46 5.76 2.53
C LEU A 184 -13.17 5.76 1.69
N ALA A 185 -12.03 6.05 2.30
CA ALA A 185 -10.74 5.99 1.62
C ALA A 185 -10.40 4.56 1.15
N ALA A 186 -10.76 3.54 1.93
CA ALA A 186 -10.56 2.14 1.57
C ALA A 186 -11.45 1.66 0.42
N ASP A 187 -12.67 2.19 0.30
CA ASP A 187 -13.65 1.78 -0.71
C ASP A 187 -13.52 2.62 -2.00
N ASP A 188 -13.53 3.94 -1.89
CA ASP A 188 -13.57 4.84 -3.04
C ASP A 188 -12.17 5.17 -3.58
N GLY A 189 -11.16 5.21 -2.71
CA GLY A 189 -9.80 5.57 -3.10
C GLY A 189 -9.25 4.71 -4.23
N PRO A 190 -9.24 3.36 -4.09
CA PRO A 190 -8.79 2.47 -5.15
C PRO A 190 -9.60 2.61 -6.44
N LEU A 191 -10.94 2.72 -6.33
CA LEU A 191 -11.81 2.85 -7.49
C LEU A 191 -11.50 4.10 -8.31
N LYS A 192 -11.44 5.24 -7.64
CA LYS A 192 -11.18 6.53 -8.29
C LYS A 192 -9.75 6.61 -8.83
N SER A 193 -8.75 6.20 -8.03
CA SER A 193 -7.35 6.18 -8.49
C SER A 193 -7.17 5.31 -9.73
N ILE A 194 -7.75 4.11 -9.76
CA ILE A 194 -7.59 3.20 -10.90
C ILE A 194 -8.40 3.67 -12.12
N SER A 195 -9.58 4.26 -11.93
CA SER A 195 -10.31 4.86 -13.06
C SER A 195 -9.50 5.97 -13.71
N ASN A 196 -8.99 6.91 -12.91
CA ASN A 196 -8.16 8.00 -13.41
C ASN A 196 -6.85 7.48 -14.04
N LEU A 197 -6.22 6.47 -13.42
CA LEU A 197 -5.02 5.82 -13.95
C LEU A 197 -5.28 5.25 -15.36
N LYS A 198 -6.39 4.54 -15.56
CA LYS A 198 -6.76 3.98 -16.87
C LYS A 198 -6.95 5.05 -17.93
N GLU A 199 -7.51 6.21 -17.57
CA GLU A 199 -7.68 7.36 -18.47
C GLU A 199 -6.34 8.04 -18.80
N PHE A 200 -5.42 8.06 -17.82
CA PHE A 200 -4.14 8.72 -17.97
C PHE A 200 -3.08 7.86 -18.67
N LEU A 201 -3.15 6.55 -18.52
CA LEU A 201 -2.18 5.56 -18.98
C LEU A 201 -1.85 5.63 -20.49
N PRO A 202 -2.80 5.93 -21.43
CA PRO A 202 -2.49 6.05 -22.85
C PRO A 202 -1.40 7.08 -23.20
N LYS A 203 -1.20 8.11 -22.37
CA LYS A 203 -0.14 9.11 -22.55
C LYS A 203 1.27 8.50 -22.49
N TYR A 204 1.41 7.32 -21.91
CA TYR A 204 2.67 6.62 -21.73
C TYR A 204 2.85 5.43 -22.67
N GLU A 205 1.97 5.24 -23.67
CA GLU A 205 1.98 4.07 -24.55
C GLU A 205 3.34 3.80 -25.18
N ASN A 206 4.05 4.86 -25.61
CA ASN A 206 5.36 4.80 -26.24
C ASN A 206 6.53 5.04 -25.28
N ALA A 207 6.27 5.13 -23.99
CA ALA A 207 7.32 5.37 -23.00
C ALA A 207 8.30 4.21 -22.91
N LYS A 208 9.56 4.55 -22.63
CA LYS A 208 10.63 3.59 -22.35
C LYS A 208 11.23 3.91 -21.00
N VAL A 209 11.44 2.88 -20.19
CA VAL A 209 12.05 3.00 -18.86
C VAL A 209 13.41 2.33 -18.90
N VAL A 210 14.45 3.07 -18.58
CA VAL A 210 15.86 2.69 -18.81
C VAL A 210 16.25 1.45 -18.02
N PHE A 211 15.83 1.32 -16.78
CA PHE A 211 16.21 0.18 -15.93
C PHE A 211 15.44 -1.11 -16.24
N LEU A 212 14.38 -1.08 -17.07
CA LEU A 212 13.64 -2.28 -17.46
C LEU A 212 14.39 -3.08 -18.52
N LYS A 213 14.46 -4.39 -18.32
CA LYS A 213 15.18 -5.37 -19.19
C LYS A 213 14.24 -6.41 -19.76
#